data_3e21ac73276084a0a20c620e35a7af7a
#
_entry.id   3e21ac73276084a0a20c620e35a7af7a
#
_cell.length_a   1.000
_cell.length_b   1.000
_cell.length_c   1.000
_cell.angle_alpha   90.00
_cell.angle_beta   90.00
_cell.angle_gamma   90.00
#
_symmetry.space_group_name_H-M   'P 1'
#
loop_
_entity.id
_entity.type
_entity.pdbx_description
1 polymer ?
#
loop_
_entity_poly.entity_id
_entity_poly.type
_entity_poly.pdbx_seq_one_letter_code
_entity_poly.pdbx_strand_id
1 'polypeptide(L)'
;MNHRGKAQIMLIKFDIYHDGDWWCARGMGVDIFTQGKTLDELMKNINDAVELHFEENIEAGEEITVVSLTEFQVGSVAKISGC
;
A
#
# COMPACT_ATOMS: atom_id res chain seq x y z
N MET A 1 -4.18 23.97 22.62
CA MET A 1 -4.23 23.63 22.38
C MET A 1 -4.16 23.50 21.69
N ASN A 2 -4.16 23.26 21.42
CA ASN A 2 -4.18 22.84 20.79
C ASN A 2 -4.19 22.54 19.98
N HIS A 3 -4.12 22.65 19.68
CA HIS A 3 -4.18 22.15 18.99
C HIS A 3 -3.71 21.80 18.44
N ARG A 4 -3.32 21.75 18.37
CA ARG A 4 -2.79 21.27 18.22
C ARG A 4 -2.71 20.50 17.88
N GLY A 5 -2.56 20.64 17.95
CA GLY A 5 -2.62 19.67 17.75
C GLY A 5 -3.25 18.89 16.90
N LYS A 6 -3.61 19.06 16.32
CA LYS A 6 -4.14 18.33 15.49
C LYS A 6 -3.23 17.96 14.53
N ALA A 7 -2.71 16.78 14.57
CA ALA A 7 -1.87 16.27 13.57
C ALA A 7 -2.65 16.16 12.30
N GLN A 8 -2.02 16.38 11.20
CA GLN A 8 -2.69 16.19 9.95
C GLN A 8 -2.55 14.74 9.57
N ILE A 9 -3.57 14.21 8.94
CA ILE A 9 -3.56 12.84 8.51
C ILE A 9 -3.50 12.81 7.00
N MET A 10 -2.50 12.10 6.46
CA MET A 10 -2.38 11.93 5.03
C MET A 10 -2.84 10.53 4.69
N LEU A 11 -3.64 10.39 3.67
CA LEU A 11 -4.08 9.09 3.21
C LEU A 11 -3.33 8.75 1.94
N ILE A 12 -2.61 7.62 1.97
CA ILE A 12 -1.86 7.17 0.82
C ILE A 12 -2.45 5.84 0.40
N LYS A 13 -2.85 5.74 -0.85
CA LYS A 13 -3.51 4.54 -1.33
C LYS A 13 -2.57 3.73 -2.20
N PHE A 14 -2.65 2.43 -2.05
CA PHE A 14 -1.86 1.53 -2.85
C PHE A 14 -2.76 0.50 -3.49
N ASP A 15 -2.44 0.17 -4.75
CA ASP A 15 -3.12 -0.89 -5.46
C ASP A 15 -2.23 -2.12 -5.31
N ILE A 16 -2.76 -3.19 -4.76
CA ILE A 16 -1.98 -4.39 -4.51
C ILE A 16 -2.44 -5.50 -5.43
N TYR A 17 -1.51 -6.10 -6.13
CA TYR A 17 -1.84 -7.15 -7.08
C TYR A 17 -0.73 -8.19 -7.10
N HIS A 18 -1.05 -9.36 -7.62
CA HIS A 18 -0.11 -10.46 -7.68
C HIS A 18 0.37 -10.60 -9.12
N ASP A 19 1.69 -10.58 -9.29
CA ASP A 19 2.24 -10.65 -10.63
C ASP A 19 3.27 -11.77 -10.62
N GLY A 20 2.91 -12.92 -11.14
CA GLY A 20 3.81 -14.05 -11.16
C GLY A 20 4.06 -14.52 -9.75
N ASP A 21 5.30 -14.43 -9.32
CA ASP A 21 5.67 -14.88 -8.01
C ASP A 21 5.71 -13.77 -6.99
N TRP A 22 5.29 -12.58 -7.37
CA TRP A 22 5.46 -11.43 -6.50
C TRP A 22 4.14 -10.75 -6.18
N TRP A 23 4.03 -10.27 -4.95
CA TRP A 23 2.96 -9.38 -4.58
C TRP A 23 3.49 -7.97 -4.80
N CYS A 24 2.76 -7.16 -5.51
CA CYS A 24 3.21 -5.83 -5.89
C CYS A 24 2.30 -4.77 -5.32
N ALA A 25 2.86 -3.63 -4.98
CA ALA A 25 2.09 -2.51 -4.49
C ALA A 25 2.50 -1.28 -5.27
N ARG A 26 1.52 -0.60 -5.84
CA ARG A 26 1.77 0.60 -6.61
C ARG A 26 0.99 1.73 -5.99
N GLY A 27 1.66 2.84 -5.70
CA GLY A 27 1.02 3.99 -5.13
C GLY A 27 0.05 4.62 -6.12
N MET A 28 -1.08 5.08 -5.61
CA MET A 28 -2.06 5.76 -6.41
C MET A 28 -1.93 7.23 -6.07
N GLY A 29 -1.41 7.99 -7.00
CA GLY A 29 -1.18 9.41 -6.75
C GLY A 29 0.14 9.70 -6.10
N VAL A 30 0.97 8.69 -5.89
CA VAL A 30 2.28 8.90 -5.32
C VAL A 30 3.21 7.92 -6.01
N ASP A 31 4.44 8.34 -6.24
CA ASP A 31 5.37 7.56 -7.04
C ASP A 31 6.13 6.57 -6.15
N ILE A 32 5.44 5.56 -5.68
CA ILE A 32 6.04 4.53 -4.86
C ILE A 32 5.64 3.18 -5.42
N PHE A 33 6.62 2.30 -5.60
CA PHE A 33 6.35 0.94 -6.02
C PHE A 33 7.21 0.02 -5.18
N THR A 34 6.62 -1.06 -4.69
CA THR A 34 7.39 -2.05 -3.96
C THR A 34 6.77 -3.42 -4.16
N GLN A 35 7.47 -4.45 -3.78
CA GLN A 35 6.98 -5.80 -3.96
C GLN A 35 7.53 -6.71 -2.87
N GLY A 36 6.95 -7.88 -2.76
CA GLY A 36 7.38 -8.87 -1.79
C GLY A 36 6.92 -10.24 -2.22
N LYS A 37 7.52 -11.27 -1.66
CA LYS A 37 7.15 -12.61 -2.01
C LYS A 37 5.88 -13.04 -1.31
N THR A 38 5.57 -12.45 -0.18
CA THR A 38 4.35 -12.74 0.56
C THR A 38 3.68 -11.43 0.87
N LEU A 39 2.42 -11.48 1.28
CA LEU A 39 1.71 -10.27 1.65
C LEU A 39 2.34 -9.64 2.89
N ASP A 40 2.82 -10.45 3.83
CA ASP A 40 3.45 -9.90 5.02
C ASP A 40 4.71 -9.14 4.65
N GLU A 41 5.48 -9.69 3.74
CA GLU A 41 6.70 -9.03 3.31
C GLU A 41 6.34 -7.77 2.56
N LEU A 42 5.29 -7.81 1.74
CA LEU A 42 4.88 -6.64 1.00
C LEU A 42 4.45 -5.52 1.95
N MET A 43 3.69 -5.87 3.00
CA MET A 43 3.23 -4.85 3.94
C MET A 43 4.41 -4.19 4.65
N LYS A 44 5.41 -4.98 5.00
CA LYS A 44 6.58 -4.42 5.63
C LYS A 44 7.30 -3.50 4.67
N ASN A 45 7.40 -3.91 3.41
CA ASN A 45 8.10 -3.11 2.42
C ASN A 45 7.33 -1.81 2.10
N ILE A 46 6.01 -1.85 2.15
CA ILE A 46 5.22 -0.65 1.95
C ILE A 46 5.50 0.31 3.10
N ASN A 47 5.51 -0.22 4.32
CA ASN A 47 5.75 0.63 5.48
C ASN A 47 7.12 1.31 5.37
N ASP A 48 8.14 0.54 5.00
CA ASP A 48 9.48 1.09 4.89
C ASP A 48 9.54 2.15 3.79
N ALA A 49 8.91 1.89 2.67
CA ALA A 49 8.95 2.81 1.55
C ALA A 49 8.20 4.11 1.88
N VAL A 50 7.08 4.00 2.57
CA VAL A 50 6.31 5.17 2.92
C VAL A 50 7.08 6.00 3.96
N GLU A 51 7.70 5.34 4.90
CA GLU A 51 8.47 6.07 5.90
C GLU A 51 9.60 6.85 5.25
N LEU A 52 10.25 6.24 4.30
CA LEU A 52 11.36 6.90 3.64
C LEU A 52 10.86 8.04 2.74
N HIS A 53 9.81 7.80 2.00
CA HIS A 53 9.31 8.80 1.06
C HIS A 53 8.73 10.02 1.78
N PHE A 54 8.12 9.82 2.93
CA PHE A 54 7.48 10.89 3.67
C PHE A 54 8.20 11.21 4.97
N GLU A 55 9.50 11.02 4.99
CA GLU A 55 10.26 11.19 6.21
C GLU A 55 10.08 12.57 6.82
N GLU A 56 10.09 13.60 6.00
CA GLU A 56 9.97 14.95 6.53
C GLU A 56 8.57 15.20 7.08
N ASN A 57 7.56 14.62 6.46
CA ASN A 57 6.19 14.80 6.94
C ASN A 57 6.03 14.14 8.31
N ILE A 58 6.61 12.95 8.45
CA ILE A 58 6.51 12.24 9.71
C ILE A 58 7.25 13.00 10.80
N GLU A 59 8.40 13.55 10.49
CA GLU A 59 9.14 14.30 11.45
C GLU A 59 8.40 15.57 11.86
N ALA A 60 7.57 16.09 10.97
CA ALA A 60 6.78 17.27 11.27
C ALA A 60 5.52 16.93 12.07
N GLY A 61 5.33 15.67 12.43
CA GLY A 61 4.20 15.28 13.25
C GLY A 61 2.96 14.82 12.48
N GLU A 62 3.09 14.66 11.18
CA GLU A 62 1.94 14.20 10.40
C GLU A 62 1.82 12.71 10.50
N GLU A 63 0.58 12.23 10.50
CA GLU A 63 0.32 10.80 10.52
C GLU A 63 -0.04 10.35 9.14
N ILE A 64 0.47 9.20 8.74
CA ILE A 64 0.21 8.67 7.42
C ILE A 64 -0.56 7.38 7.56
N THR A 65 -1.72 7.34 6.94
CA THR A 65 -2.55 6.14 6.92
C THR A 65 -2.45 5.55 5.53
N VAL A 66 -2.08 4.28 5.47
CA VAL A 66 -1.98 3.58 4.20
C VAL A 66 -3.24 2.78 3.99
N VAL A 67 -3.87 2.97 2.85
CA VAL A 67 -5.04 2.19 2.49
C VAL A 67 -4.62 1.33 1.31
N SER A 68 -4.80 0.03 1.42
CA SER A 68 -4.42 -0.86 0.34
C SER A 68 -5.64 -1.56 -0.21
N LEU A 69 -5.71 -1.64 -1.53
CA LEU A 69 -6.79 -2.31 -2.22
C LEU A 69 -6.18 -3.52 -2.90
N THR A 70 -6.61 -4.70 -2.49
CA THR A 70 -6.01 -5.93 -2.98
C THR A 70 -6.92 -6.58 -4.01
N GLU A 71 -6.34 -6.94 -5.15
CA GLU A 71 -7.08 -7.60 -6.19
C GLU A 71 -6.61 -9.03 -6.32
N PHE A 72 -7.52 -9.94 -6.46
CA PHE A 72 -7.16 -11.31 -6.77
C PHE A 72 -8.36 -11.95 -7.44
N GLN A 73 -8.10 -12.97 -8.21
CA GLN A 73 -9.16 -13.59 -9.00
C GLN A 73 -9.74 -14.78 -8.29
N VAL A 74 -11.05 -14.87 -8.33
CA VAL A 74 -11.72 -15.99 -7.73
C VAL A 74 -12.55 -16.60 -8.82
N GLY A 75 -12.65 -17.91 -8.84
CA GLY A 75 -13.43 -18.51 -9.86
C GLY A 75 -12.73 -18.46 -11.18
N SER A 76 -11.63 -19.11 -11.20
CA SER A 76 -10.85 -19.14 -12.36
C SER A 76 -11.64 -19.34 -13.60
N VAL A 77 -11.20 -18.77 -14.60
CA VAL A 77 -11.79 -18.89 -15.82
C VAL A 77 -11.98 -20.26 -16.27
N ALA A 78 -11.05 -21.02 -15.98
CA ALA A 78 -11.15 -22.34 -16.43
C ALA A 78 -12.43 -22.93 -16.10
N LYS A 79 -12.94 -22.61 -15.03
CA LYS A 79 -14.06 -23.23 -14.70
C LYS A 79 -15.16 -22.77 -15.45
N ILE A 80 -15.05 -21.72 -15.90
CA ILE A 80 -16.12 -21.24 -16.59
C ILE A 80 -16.22 -21.99 -17.77
N SER A 81 -15.19 -22.27 -18.36
CA SER A 81 -15.26 -22.90 -19.56
C SER A 81 -15.89 -24.14 -19.31
N GLY A 82 -15.78 -24.51 -18.31
CA GLY A 82 -16.35 -25.68 -18.14
C GLY A 82 -17.66 -25.54 -18.42
N CYS A 83 -17.83 -24.94 -18.47
CA CYS A 83 -18.88 -25.02 -18.60
C CYS A 83 -19.03 -25.22 -19.21
#